data_5801cbe60d46d8c14f96fb3933807855
#
_entry.id   5801cbe60d46d8c14f96fb3933807855
#
_cell.length_a   1.000
_cell.length_b   1.000
_cell.length_c   1.000
_cell.angle_alpha   90.00
_cell.angle_beta   90.00
_cell.angle_gamma   90.00
#
_symmetry.space_group_name_H-M   'P 1'
#
loop_
_entity.id
_entity.type
_entity.pdbx_description
1 polymer ?
#
loop_
_entity_poly.entity_id
_entity_poly.type
_entity_poly.pdbx_seq_one_letter_code
_entity_poly.pdbx_strand_id
1 'polypeptide(L)'
;MIFFVFNLYMSEINLINDVRNLNDFKKISFSGYEKKKVIKKLLESLVSNKLEEACNWTVELICSGHYKDLWEVIILYMSKYIHIGSPKLPIYINLRINDFKNIVKNGFANYELDLRNNSNIRNLFGEIILILCHSKKKYSFDLIKINIETAFSMENIQTKLKAPNIKYVDCVFGTDDPKELFLSINELSYHLSNDDSYNAAYWVEWIIEFDNICKKKKQSCICERRIWAKVDWKYQKDSIWLVWDLINYYASKKDAITQKIINALLEIFCLR
;
A
#
# COMPACT_ATOMS: atom_id res chain seq x y z
N MET A 1 6.72 16.45 25.52
CA MET A 1 6.33 17.87 25.42
C MET A 1 5.38 18.12 24.23
N ILE A 2 5.62 17.57 23.05
CA ILE A 2 4.73 17.74 21.87
C ILE A 2 3.36 17.04 22.06
N PHE A 3 3.30 15.89 22.69
CA PHE A 3 2.05 15.20 23.05
C PHE A 3 1.14 16.02 23.99
N PHE A 4 1.74 16.84 24.85
CA PHE A 4 1.01 17.73 25.76
C PHE A 4 0.38 18.92 25.04
N VAL A 5 1.03 19.45 24.02
CA VAL A 5 0.52 20.58 23.22
C VAL A 5 -0.67 20.16 22.36
N PHE A 6 -0.67 18.93 21.80
CA PHE A 6 -1.80 18.42 21.02
C PHE A 6 -3.05 18.17 21.89
N ASN A 7 -2.87 17.72 23.14
CA ASN A 7 -3.98 17.51 24.08
C ASN A 7 -4.52 18.81 24.71
N LEU A 8 -3.71 19.85 24.84
CA LEU A 8 -4.15 21.16 25.43
C LEU A 8 -5.06 21.95 24.50
N TYR A 9 -5.03 21.73 23.18
CA TYR A 9 -5.94 22.38 22.21
C TYR A 9 -7.22 21.58 21.93
N MET A 10 -7.41 20.42 22.55
CA MET A 10 -8.51 19.49 22.25
C MET A 10 -9.43 19.27 23.45
N SER A 11 -9.70 20.31 24.27
CA SER A 11 -10.83 20.24 25.19
C SER A 11 -12.15 20.11 24.41
N GLU A 12 -13.15 19.48 25.01
CA GLU A 12 -14.47 19.07 24.45
C GLU A 12 -15.29 20.16 23.72
N ILE A 13 -14.78 21.38 23.63
CA ILE A 13 -15.49 22.59 23.20
C ILE A 13 -15.41 22.82 21.68
N ASN A 14 -14.58 22.07 20.91
CA ASN A 14 -14.37 22.34 19.50
C ASN A 14 -15.05 21.30 18.58
N LEU A 15 -16.34 21.07 18.77
CA LEU A 15 -17.14 20.33 17.79
C LEU A 15 -17.30 21.17 16.52
N ILE A 16 -16.99 20.57 15.38
CA ILE A 16 -17.26 21.16 14.07
C ILE A 16 -18.77 21.10 13.86
N ASN A 17 -19.43 22.23 13.99
CA ASN A 17 -20.84 22.38 13.67
C ASN A 17 -20.98 22.97 12.27
N ASP A 18 -20.96 22.09 11.26
CA ASP A 18 -21.02 22.45 9.84
C ASP A 18 -22.17 21.69 9.17
N VAL A 19 -23.05 22.42 8.53
CA VAL A 19 -24.27 21.89 7.89
C VAL A 19 -24.02 21.22 6.52
N ARG A 20 -22.81 21.36 5.97
CA ARG A 20 -22.45 20.75 4.71
C ARG A 20 -22.39 19.22 4.82
N ASN A 21 -22.80 18.54 3.75
CA ASN A 21 -22.79 17.08 3.64
C ASN A 21 -21.59 16.59 2.79
N LEU A 22 -21.40 15.27 2.68
CA LEU A 22 -20.30 14.66 1.91
C LEU A 22 -20.26 15.09 0.43
N ASN A 23 -21.41 15.36 -0.18
CA ASN A 23 -21.46 15.77 -1.59
C ASN A 23 -20.90 17.18 -1.78
N ASP A 24 -21.03 18.04 -0.78
CA ASP A 24 -20.49 19.41 -0.81
C ASP A 24 -18.95 19.39 -0.81
N PHE A 25 -18.36 18.35 -0.23
CA PHE A 25 -16.90 18.16 -0.18
C PHE A 25 -16.33 17.31 -1.33
N LYS A 26 -17.14 16.83 -2.29
CA LYS A 26 -16.70 15.88 -3.32
C LYS A 26 -15.40 16.28 -4.05
N LYS A 27 -15.18 17.58 -4.28
CA LYS A 27 -14.00 18.11 -5.00
C LYS A 27 -13.16 19.07 -4.19
N ILE A 28 -13.62 19.48 -3.01
CA ILE A 28 -12.99 20.50 -2.18
C ILE A 28 -12.76 19.98 -0.76
N SER A 29 -11.84 20.61 -0.03
CA SER A 29 -11.61 20.39 1.38
C SER A 29 -12.49 21.29 2.25
N PHE A 30 -12.36 21.17 3.56
CA PHE A 30 -13.15 21.90 4.53
C PHE A 30 -13.06 23.42 4.34
N SER A 31 -11.86 23.96 4.13
CA SER A 31 -11.62 25.39 3.86
C SER A 31 -11.78 25.79 2.38
N GLY A 32 -12.36 24.92 1.54
CA GLY A 32 -12.64 25.24 0.14
C GLY A 32 -11.47 25.06 -0.83
N TYR A 33 -10.35 24.46 -0.41
CA TYR A 33 -9.25 24.14 -1.32
C TYR A 33 -9.62 22.98 -2.24
N GLU A 34 -9.11 22.97 -3.45
CA GLU A 34 -9.24 21.82 -4.35
C GLU A 34 -8.63 20.56 -3.71
N LYS A 35 -9.40 19.46 -3.62
CA LYS A 35 -9.00 18.19 -2.96
C LYS A 35 -7.64 17.68 -3.45
N LYS A 36 -7.43 17.69 -4.78
CA LYS A 36 -6.15 17.26 -5.37
C LYS A 36 -4.97 18.10 -4.90
N LYS A 37 -5.18 19.40 -4.72
CA LYS A 37 -4.16 20.32 -4.21
C LYS A 37 -3.82 20.02 -2.75
N VAL A 38 -4.82 19.72 -1.92
CA VAL A 38 -4.62 19.34 -0.51
C VAL A 38 -3.82 18.04 -0.40
N ILE A 39 -4.19 17.01 -1.17
CA ILE A 39 -3.47 15.73 -1.25
C ILE A 39 -2.01 15.94 -1.64
N LYS A 40 -1.77 16.74 -2.69
CA LYS A 40 -0.40 17.06 -3.15
C LYS A 40 0.39 17.80 -2.06
N LYS A 41 -0.22 18.78 -1.40
CA LYS A 41 0.41 19.57 -0.33
C LYS A 41 0.72 18.72 0.89
N LEU A 42 -0.16 17.81 1.29
CA LEU A 42 0.12 16.85 2.36
C LEU A 42 1.36 16.00 2.03
N LEU A 43 1.43 15.44 0.82
CA LEU A 43 2.58 14.65 0.40
C LEU A 43 3.88 15.47 0.38
N GLU A 44 3.86 16.68 -0.17
CA GLU A 44 5.00 17.60 -0.19
C GLU A 44 5.49 17.94 1.23
N SER A 45 4.57 18.19 2.17
CA SER A 45 4.88 18.49 3.57
C SER A 45 5.51 17.30 4.28
N LEU A 46 4.99 16.07 4.04
CA LEU A 46 5.60 14.84 4.56
C LEU A 46 7.00 14.61 4.01
N VAL A 47 7.20 14.80 2.69
CA VAL A 47 8.52 14.64 2.04
C VAL A 47 9.53 15.64 2.61
N SER A 48 9.09 16.85 2.91
CA SER A 48 9.93 17.94 3.44
C SER A 48 10.05 17.96 4.98
N ASN A 49 9.47 16.98 5.69
CA ASN A 49 9.44 16.90 7.16
C ASN A 49 8.80 18.12 7.85
N LYS A 50 7.84 18.75 7.21
CA LYS A 50 7.12 19.91 7.75
C LYS A 50 5.89 19.43 8.52
N LEU A 51 6.08 19.07 9.77
CA LEU A 51 5.06 18.44 10.61
C LEU A 51 3.78 19.28 10.73
N GLU A 52 3.91 20.56 11.05
CA GLU A 52 2.76 21.46 11.23
C GLU A 52 1.93 21.59 9.95
N GLU A 53 2.59 21.79 8.78
CA GLU A 53 1.90 21.84 7.49
C GLU A 53 1.22 20.48 7.18
N ALA A 54 1.90 19.35 7.42
CA ALA A 54 1.34 18.02 7.21
C ALA A 54 0.11 17.77 8.10
N CYS A 55 0.16 18.18 9.36
CA CYS A 55 -0.99 18.10 10.26
C CYS A 55 -2.16 18.98 9.77
N ASN A 56 -1.88 20.20 9.32
CA ASN A 56 -2.91 21.09 8.79
C ASN A 56 -3.64 20.49 7.57
N TRP A 57 -2.90 19.98 6.57
CA TRP A 57 -3.49 19.33 5.41
C TRP A 57 -4.22 18.02 5.74
N THR A 58 -3.75 17.31 6.77
CA THR A 58 -4.44 16.12 7.30
C THR A 58 -5.79 16.49 7.91
N VAL A 59 -5.85 17.56 8.71
CA VAL A 59 -7.09 18.07 9.29
C VAL A 59 -8.07 18.50 8.21
N GLU A 60 -7.63 19.16 7.14
CA GLU A 60 -8.46 19.49 5.99
C GLU A 60 -9.17 18.26 5.38
N LEU A 61 -8.45 17.15 5.24
CA LEU A 61 -9.02 15.90 4.73
C LEU A 61 -9.97 15.23 5.73
N ILE A 62 -9.63 15.22 7.03
CA ILE A 62 -10.48 14.68 8.10
C ILE A 62 -11.80 15.44 8.17
N CYS A 63 -11.75 16.79 8.23
CA CYS A 63 -12.91 17.64 8.35
C CYS A 63 -13.87 17.56 7.15
N SER A 64 -13.36 17.14 5.99
CA SER A 64 -14.11 16.93 4.75
C SER A 64 -14.58 15.49 4.54
N GLY A 65 -14.22 14.54 5.44
CA GLY A 65 -14.57 13.12 5.28
C GLY A 65 -13.74 12.38 4.24
N HIS A 66 -12.60 12.93 3.79
CA HIS A 66 -11.74 12.33 2.76
C HIS A 66 -10.78 11.26 3.31
N TYR A 67 -11.29 10.34 4.13
CA TYR A 67 -10.47 9.31 4.80
C TYR A 67 -9.80 8.34 3.82
N LYS A 68 -10.49 7.99 2.74
CA LYS A 68 -9.91 7.13 1.71
C LYS A 68 -8.67 7.79 1.08
N ASP A 69 -8.80 9.04 0.65
CA ASP A 69 -7.69 9.79 0.06
C ASP A 69 -6.53 9.95 1.07
N LEU A 70 -6.83 10.16 2.34
CA LEU A 70 -5.83 10.26 3.41
C LEU A 70 -5.05 8.95 3.60
N TRP A 71 -5.74 7.80 3.65
CA TRP A 71 -5.09 6.49 3.70
C TRP A 71 -4.25 6.21 2.45
N GLU A 72 -4.70 6.59 1.27
CA GLU A 72 -3.93 6.45 0.03
C GLU A 72 -2.61 7.24 0.09
N VAL A 73 -2.62 8.47 0.63
CA VAL A 73 -1.38 9.26 0.82
C VAL A 73 -0.45 8.60 1.84
N ILE A 74 -0.97 8.14 2.97
CA ILE A 74 -0.20 7.45 4.02
C ILE A 74 0.50 6.22 3.44
N ILE A 75 -0.25 5.36 2.73
CA ILE A 75 0.28 4.13 2.12
C ILE A 75 1.31 4.46 1.03
N LEU A 76 1.00 5.43 0.15
CA LEU A 76 1.93 5.88 -0.88
C LEU A 76 3.23 6.40 -0.28
N TYR A 77 3.14 7.24 0.76
CA TYR A 77 4.30 7.83 1.39
C TYR A 77 5.16 6.76 2.10
N MET A 78 4.54 5.85 2.84
CA MET A 78 5.22 4.72 3.47
C MET A 78 5.95 3.85 2.45
N SER A 79 5.27 3.47 1.36
CA SER A 79 5.81 2.52 0.38
C SER A 79 6.87 3.13 -0.53
N LYS A 80 6.73 4.40 -0.91
CA LYS A 80 7.62 5.05 -1.88
C LYS A 80 8.81 5.78 -1.22
N TYR A 81 8.57 6.48 -0.11
CA TYR A 81 9.57 7.38 0.46
C TYR A 81 10.27 6.81 1.70
N ILE A 82 9.56 6.08 2.55
CA ILE A 82 10.15 5.46 3.74
C ILE A 82 10.74 4.10 3.39
N HIS A 83 9.93 3.24 2.73
CA HIS A 83 10.33 1.93 2.26
C HIS A 83 11.17 1.15 3.30
N ILE A 84 12.37 0.67 2.92
CA ILE A 84 13.26 -0.07 3.84
C ILE A 84 13.94 0.81 4.90
N GLY A 85 13.75 2.12 4.89
CA GLY A 85 14.24 3.03 5.92
C GLY A 85 13.64 2.75 7.31
N SER A 86 12.40 2.23 7.33
CA SER A 86 11.68 1.81 8.54
C SER A 86 10.89 0.52 8.26
N PRO A 87 11.56 -0.65 8.18
CA PRO A 87 10.93 -1.88 7.67
C PRO A 87 9.78 -2.42 8.52
N LYS A 88 9.67 -2.03 9.79
CA LYS A 88 8.57 -2.41 10.69
C LYS A 88 7.35 -1.49 10.59
N LEU A 89 7.45 -0.38 9.86
CA LEU A 89 6.36 0.60 9.72
C LEU A 89 5.07 -0.01 9.15
N PRO A 90 5.09 -0.94 8.18
CA PRO A 90 3.87 -1.58 7.71
C PRO A 90 3.07 -2.28 8.82
N ILE A 91 3.73 -2.89 9.81
CA ILE A 91 3.02 -3.51 10.94
C ILE A 91 2.27 -2.46 11.74
N TYR A 92 2.92 -1.33 12.04
CA TYR A 92 2.28 -0.22 12.75
C TYR A 92 1.09 0.36 11.96
N ILE A 93 1.28 0.66 10.68
CA ILE A 93 0.22 1.21 9.84
C ILE A 93 -0.97 0.25 9.75
N ASN A 94 -0.72 -1.06 9.61
CA ASN A 94 -1.79 -2.06 9.59
C ASN A 94 -2.59 -2.11 10.90
N LEU A 95 -1.93 -1.99 12.04
CA LEU A 95 -2.60 -1.86 13.34
C LEU A 95 -3.48 -0.61 13.38
N ARG A 96 -2.99 0.54 12.94
CA ARG A 96 -3.78 1.80 12.91
C ARG A 96 -4.97 1.73 11.95
N ILE A 97 -4.83 1.04 10.81
CA ILE A 97 -5.95 0.75 9.90
C ILE A 97 -7.03 -0.06 10.62
N ASN A 98 -6.65 -1.07 11.37
CA ASN A 98 -7.60 -1.91 12.11
C ASN A 98 -8.28 -1.11 13.23
N ASP A 99 -7.56 -0.22 13.94
CA ASP A 99 -8.15 0.69 14.92
C ASP A 99 -9.16 1.64 14.26
N PHE A 100 -8.82 2.21 13.11
CA PHE A 100 -9.74 3.02 12.33
C PHE A 100 -11.01 2.26 11.95
N LYS A 101 -10.86 1.03 11.40
CA LYS A 101 -12.00 0.16 11.07
C LYS A 101 -12.89 -0.13 12.28
N ASN A 102 -12.29 -0.36 13.45
CA ASN A 102 -13.03 -0.61 14.69
C ASN A 102 -13.82 0.62 15.12
N ILE A 103 -13.25 1.83 15.05
CA ILE A 103 -13.95 3.08 15.35
C ILE A 103 -15.14 3.26 14.40
N VAL A 104 -14.92 3.05 13.09
CA VAL A 104 -16.00 3.17 12.08
C VAL A 104 -17.14 2.20 12.35
N LYS A 105 -16.83 0.93 12.65
CA LYS A 105 -17.84 -0.10 12.96
C LYS A 105 -18.66 0.21 14.21
N ASN A 106 -18.07 0.89 15.19
CA ASN A 106 -18.69 1.20 16.48
C ASN A 106 -19.61 2.46 16.43
N GLY A 107 -20.34 2.68 15.34
CA GLY A 107 -21.43 3.67 15.27
C GLY A 107 -21.32 4.69 14.14
N PHE A 108 -20.31 4.57 13.25
CA PHE A 108 -20.07 5.55 12.17
C PHE A 108 -20.16 4.95 10.75
N ALA A 109 -20.65 3.71 10.60
CA ALA A 109 -20.64 2.99 9.32
C ALA A 109 -21.39 3.71 8.17
N ASN A 110 -22.35 4.58 8.51
CA ASN A 110 -23.13 5.37 7.55
C ASN A 110 -22.96 6.91 7.74
N TYR A 111 -22.07 7.31 8.63
CA TYR A 111 -21.90 8.71 9.05
C TYR A 111 -20.43 9.12 9.02
N GLU A 112 -19.76 8.89 7.86
CA GLU A 112 -18.33 9.17 7.71
C GLU A 112 -17.94 10.60 8.08
N LEU A 113 -18.82 11.57 7.80
CA LEU A 113 -18.54 12.97 8.12
C LEU A 113 -18.52 13.24 9.63
N ASP A 114 -19.28 12.50 10.43
CA ASP A 114 -19.33 12.67 11.89
C ASP A 114 -18.04 12.21 12.57
N LEU A 115 -17.25 11.36 11.90
CA LEU A 115 -15.91 10.98 12.36
C LEU A 115 -14.98 12.18 12.58
N ARG A 116 -15.21 13.31 11.90
CA ARG A 116 -14.42 14.55 12.08
C ARG A 116 -14.46 15.07 13.51
N ASN A 117 -15.54 14.78 14.25
CA ASN A 117 -15.73 15.18 15.65
C ASN A 117 -15.26 14.11 16.65
N ASN A 118 -14.82 12.94 16.18
CA ASN A 118 -14.30 11.89 17.04
C ASN A 118 -12.83 12.18 17.40
N SER A 119 -12.55 12.37 18.70
CA SER A 119 -11.20 12.64 19.21
C SER A 119 -10.22 11.51 18.91
N ASN A 120 -10.67 10.24 18.97
CA ASN A 120 -9.82 9.09 18.66
C ASN A 120 -9.36 9.07 17.20
N ILE A 121 -10.21 9.51 16.26
CA ILE A 121 -9.86 9.64 14.84
C ILE A 121 -8.80 10.73 14.67
N ARG A 122 -8.97 11.88 15.29
CA ARG A 122 -8.01 12.97 15.21
C ARG A 122 -6.66 12.59 15.80
N ASN A 123 -6.66 11.96 16.97
CA ASN A 123 -5.45 11.46 17.62
C ASN A 123 -4.75 10.38 16.77
N LEU A 124 -5.51 9.43 16.21
CA LEU A 124 -4.98 8.36 15.36
C LEU A 124 -4.22 8.92 14.17
N PHE A 125 -4.81 9.82 13.41
CA PHE A 125 -4.13 10.40 12.25
C PHE A 125 -3.01 11.37 12.66
N GLY A 126 -3.15 12.13 13.72
CA GLY A 126 -2.08 12.98 14.26
C GLY A 126 -0.84 12.16 14.63
N GLU A 127 -1.02 11.03 15.32
CA GLU A 127 0.06 10.11 15.66
C GLU A 127 0.72 9.52 14.40
N ILE A 128 -0.07 9.07 13.42
CA ILE A 128 0.45 8.55 12.15
C ILE A 128 1.32 9.60 11.44
N ILE A 129 0.83 10.82 11.29
CA ILE A 129 1.56 11.91 10.61
C ILE A 129 2.85 12.23 11.33
N LEU A 130 2.85 12.27 12.67
CA LEU A 130 4.05 12.47 13.48
C LEU A 130 5.09 11.37 13.21
N ILE A 131 4.68 10.10 13.23
CA ILE A 131 5.57 8.95 12.98
C ILE A 131 6.10 8.99 11.56
N LEU A 132 5.26 9.29 10.56
CA LEU A 132 5.68 9.38 9.17
C LEU A 132 6.72 10.48 8.94
N CYS A 133 6.52 11.66 9.51
CA CYS A 133 7.48 12.77 9.42
C CYS A 133 8.85 12.42 10.02
N HIS A 134 8.87 11.67 11.13
CA HIS A 134 10.11 11.31 11.82
C HIS A 134 10.73 10.00 11.34
N SER A 135 10.03 9.26 10.48
CA SER A 135 10.56 8.00 9.94
C SER A 135 11.73 8.23 9.00
N LYS A 136 12.75 7.36 9.11
CA LYS A 136 13.90 7.39 8.21
C LYS A 136 13.45 7.07 6.78
N LYS A 137 13.78 7.96 5.85
CA LYS A 137 13.50 7.79 4.43
C LYS A 137 14.63 7.03 3.75
N LYS A 138 14.28 6.12 2.87
CA LYS A 138 15.23 5.45 2.00
C LYS A 138 14.54 5.03 0.71
N TYR A 139 14.81 5.76 -0.36
CA TYR A 139 14.39 5.34 -1.70
C TYR A 139 15.00 3.97 -2.01
N SER A 140 14.22 3.09 -2.58
CA SER A 140 14.66 1.71 -2.82
C SER A 140 15.35 1.56 -4.16
N PHE A 141 14.69 1.98 -5.23
CA PHE A 141 15.14 1.85 -6.61
C PHE A 141 14.67 3.02 -7.46
N ASP A 142 15.35 3.23 -8.58
CA ASP A 142 14.77 3.96 -9.70
C ASP A 142 13.56 3.19 -10.23
N LEU A 143 12.60 3.93 -10.79
CA LEU A 143 11.39 3.33 -11.33
C LEU A 143 11.73 2.34 -12.44
N ILE A 144 11.44 1.07 -12.20
CA ILE A 144 11.57 0.04 -13.23
C ILE A 144 10.41 0.21 -14.21
N LYS A 145 10.74 0.40 -15.47
CA LYS A 145 9.76 0.52 -16.55
C LYS A 145 9.90 -0.65 -17.51
N ILE A 146 8.81 -1.34 -17.74
CA ILE A 146 8.73 -2.38 -18.75
C ILE A 146 8.38 -1.74 -20.09
N ASN A 147 9.23 -1.93 -21.08
CA ASN A 147 8.92 -1.52 -22.44
C ASN A 147 8.01 -2.57 -23.07
N ILE A 148 6.72 -2.26 -23.19
CA ILE A 148 5.67 -3.18 -23.65
C ILE A 148 5.93 -3.67 -25.09
N GLU A 149 6.57 -2.86 -25.93
CA GLU A 149 6.82 -3.23 -27.34
C GLU A 149 7.87 -4.33 -27.47
N THR A 150 8.83 -4.38 -26.57
CA THR A 150 9.98 -5.28 -26.66
C THR A 150 10.00 -6.36 -25.58
N ALA A 151 9.57 -6.08 -24.36
CA ALA A 151 9.77 -6.95 -23.21
C ALA A 151 9.10 -8.32 -23.31
N PHE A 152 8.10 -8.46 -24.18
CA PHE A 152 7.31 -9.70 -24.35
C PHE A 152 7.71 -10.52 -25.60
N SER A 153 8.74 -10.09 -26.35
CA SER A 153 9.30 -10.90 -27.42
C SER A 153 10.17 -12.02 -26.84
N MET A 154 10.12 -13.21 -27.44
CA MET A 154 10.92 -14.37 -26.98
C MET A 154 12.41 -14.07 -26.93
N GLU A 155 12.91 -13.29 -27.86
CA GLU A 155 14.31 -12.86 -27.95
C GLU A 155 14.73 -12.04 -26.72
N ASN A 156 13.92 -11.07 -26.33
CA ASN A 156 14.19 -10.25 -25.14
C ASN A 156 13.99 -11.01 -23.83
N ILE A 157 12.99 -11.88 -23.76
CA ILE A 157 12.82 -12.75 -22.57
C ILE A 157 14.07 -13.59 -22.38
N GLN A 158 14.57 -14.26 -23.44
CA GLN A 158 15.79 -15.11 -23.36
C GLN A 158 17.00 -14.33 -22.83
N THR A 159 17.19 -13.09 -23.22
CA THR A 159 18.32 -12.28 -22.72
C THR A 159 18.21 -11.93 -21.24
N LYS A 160 17.01 -11.98 -20.68
CA LYS A 160 16.71 -11.66 -19.28
C LYS A 160 16.71 -12.88 -18.35
N LEU A 161 16.63 -14.10 -18.92
CA LEU A 161 16.70 -15.33 -18.13
C LEU A 161 18.10 -15.49 -17.53
N LYS A 162 18.17 -15.64 -16.22
CA LYS A 162 19.40 -15.79 -15.42
C LYS A 162 19.40 -17.06 -14.58
N ALA A 163 18.22 -17.62 -14.29
CA ALA A 163 18.11 -18.84 -13.54
C ALA A 163 18.79 -20.01 -14.28
N PRO A 164 19.69 -20.77 -13.62
CA PRO A 164 20.43 -21.86 -14.24
C PRO A 164 19.54 -23.05 -14.59
N ASN A 165 18.34 -23.13 -14.04
CA ASN A 165 17.35 -24.18 -14.31
C ASN A 165 15.93 -23.69 -13.92
N ILE A 166 14.93 -24.51 -14.21
CA ILE A 166 13.51 -24.21 -14.00
C ILE A 166 12.96 -24.72 -12.65
N LYS A 167 13.79 -25.12 -11.71
CA LYS A 167 13.36 -25.73 -10.42
C LYS A 167 13.06 -24.70 -9.32
N TYR A 168 13.40 -23.44 -9.55
CA TYR A 168 13.14 -22.39 -8.56
C TYR A 168 11.64 -22.11 -8.35
N VAL A 169 10.83 -22.46 -9.33
CA VAL A 169 9.37 -22.29 -9.30
C VAL A 169 8.64 -23.40 -8.56
N ASP A 170 9.26 -24.56 -8.37
CA ASP A 170 8.63 -25.77 -7.79
C ASP A 170 8.09 -25.55 -6.36
N CYS A 171 8.58 -24.52 -5.68
CA CYS A 171 8.16 -24.23 -4.30
C CYS A 171 6.74 -23.62 -4.19
N VAL A 172 6.19 -23.09 -5.28
CA VAL A 172 4.90 -22.38 -5.25
C VAL A 172 3.97 -22.69 -6.43
N PHE A 173 4.50 -23.17 -7.55
CA PHE A 173 3.73 -23.33 -8.78
C PHE A 173 2.94 -24.65 -8.77
N GLY A 174 1.62 -24.53 -8.87
CA GLY A 174 0.70 -25.66 -8.93
C GLY A 174 0.32 -26.05 -10.35
N THR A 175 -0.34 -27.20 -10.51
CA THR A 175 -0.79 -27.74 -11.80
C THR A 175 -1.80 -26.83 -12.50
N ASP A 176 -2.60 -26.10 -11.72
CA ASP A 176 -3.69 -25.25 -12.20
C ASP A 176 -3.26 -23.79 -12.40
N ASP A 177 -1.99 -23.48 -12.10
CA ASP A 177 -1.45 -22.13 -12.28
C ASP A 177 -1.18 -21.84 -13.78
N PRO A 178 -1.30 -20.58 -14.23
CA PRO A 178 -1.15 -20.21 -15.62
C PRO A 178 0.28 -20.43 -16.12
N LYS A 179 0.42 -21.34 -17.08
CA LYS A 179 1.71 -21.77 -17.62
C LYS A 179 2.52 -20.63 -18.25
N GLU A 180 1.84 -19.59 -18.70
CA GLU A 180 2.43 -18.38 -19.26
C GLU A 180 3.31 -17.62 -18.25
N LEU A 181 3.02 -17.75 -16.95
CA LEU A 181 3.80 -17.12 -15.88
C LEU A 181 4.96 -17.99 -15.38
N PHE A 182 5.07 -19.24 -15.82
CA PHE A 182 6.05 -20.20 -15.29
C PHE A 182 7.48 -19.65 -15.29
N LEU A 183 7.96 -19.14 -16.44
CA LEU A 183 9.33 -18.63 -16.56
C LEU A 183 9.54 -17.35 -15.74
N SER A 184 8.60 -16.44 -15.75
CA SER A 184 8.72 -15.18 -14.99
C SER A 184 8.71 -15.42 -13.47
N ILE A 185 7.92 -16.38 -13.00
CA ILE A 185 7.91 -16.78 -11.58
C ILE A 185 9.19 -17.54 -11.21
N ASN A 186 9.74 -18.37 -12.12
CA ASN A 186 11.02 -19.05 -11.91
C ASN A 186 12.17 -18.03 -11.74
N GLU A 187 12.24 -17.04 -12.62
CA GLU A 187 13.23 -15.96 -12.54
C GLU A 187 13.04 -15.11 -11.26
N LEU A 188 11.81 -14.74 -10.94
CA LEU A 188 11.50 -14.01 -9.71
C LEU A 188 12.00 -14.81 -8.48
N SER A 189 11.71 -16.10 -8.43
CA SER A 189 12.15 -17.00 -7.36
C SER A 189 13.69 -17.09 -7.28
N TYR A 190 14.37 -17.23 -8.42
CA TYR A 190 15.82 -17.23 -8.50
C TYR A 190 16.42 -15.94 -7.94
N HIS A 191 15.93 -14.78 -8.37
CA HIS A 191 16.45 -13.49 -7.91
C HIS A 191 16.15 -13.25 -6.41
N LEU A 192 14.99 -13.66 -5.91
CA LEU A 192 14.68 -13.61 -4.48
C LEU A 192 15.62 -14.51 -3.64
N SER A 193 15.97 -15.69 -4.16
CA SER A 193 16.91 -16.61 -3.47
C SER A 193 18.34 -16.11 -3.42
N ASN A 194 18.71 -15.19 -4.32
CA ASN A 194 20.04 -14.59 -4.42
C ASN A 194 20.11 -13.15 -3.87
N ASP A 195 19.07 -12.69 -3.16
CA ASP A 195 18.93 -11.32 -2.66
C ASP A 195 19.09 -10.22 -3.73
N ASP A 196 18.84 -10.55 -5.00
CA ASP A 196 18.88 -9.65 -6.15
C ASP A 196 17.55 -8.90 -6.28
N SER A 197 17.39 -7.88 -5.45
CA SER A 197 16.15 -7.14 -5.33
C SER A 197 15.77 -6.35 -6.59
N TYR A 198 16.74 -5.90 -7.39
CA TYR A 198 16.48 -5.13 -8.61
C TYR A 198 15.85 -6.02 -9.69
N ASN A 199 16.44 -7.15 -9.98
CA ASN A 199 15.90 -8.08 -10.99
C ASN A 199 14.63 -8.76 -10.48
N ALA A 200 14.51 -9.03 -9.17
CA ALA A 200 13.24 -9.48 -8.59
C ALA A 200 12.12 -8.47 -8.84
N ALA A 201 12.35 -7.17 -8.59
CA ALA A 201 11.38 -6.14 -8.87
C ALA A 201 11.08 -5.99 -10.37
N TYR A 202 12.07 -6.18 -11.26
CA TYR A 202 11.85 -6.23 -12.71
C TYR A 202 10.82 -7.30 -13.08
N TRP A 203 10.96 -8.52 -12.56
CA TRP A 203 10.04 -9.61 -12.88
C TRP A 203 8.64 -9.40 -12.27
N VAL A 204 8.53 -8.74 -11.13
CA VAL A 204 7.22 -8.32 -10.59
C VAL A 204 6.53 -7.34 -11.54
N GLU A 205 7.23 -6.30 -11.98
CA GLU A 205 6.68 -5.32 -12.94
C GLU A 205 6.34 -5.99 -14.28
N TRP A 206 7.18 -6.93 -14.75
CA TRP A 206 6.92 -7.70 -15.96
C TRP A 206 5.60 -8.50 -15.86
N ILE A 207 5.37 -9.17 -14.73
CA ILE A 207 4.15 -9.95 -14.48
C ILE A 207 2.92 -9.02 -14.46
N ILE A 208 3.02 -7.88 -13.81
CA ILE A 208 1.93 -6.88 -13.75
C ILE A 208 1.59 -6.37 -15.16
N GLU A 209 2.59 -6.02 -15.97
CA GLU A 209 2.35 -5.54 -17.32
C GLU A 209 1.84 -6.65 -18.25
N PHE A 210 2.31 -7.87 -18.08
CA PHE A 210 1.80 -9.03 -18.82
C PHE A 210 0.29 -9.25 -18.52
N ASP A 211 -0.09 -9.21 -17.25
CA ASP A 211 -1.49 -9.32 -16.84
C ASP A 211 -2.35 -8.18 -17.42
N ASN A 212 -1.83 -6.95 -17.41
CA ASN A 212 -2.50 -5.80 -18.03
C ASN A 212 -2.76 -6.03 -19.53
N ILE A 213 -1.81 -6.63 -20.27
CA ILE A 213 -1.95 -6.96 -21.68
C ILE A 213 -3.00 -8.06 -21.87
N CYS A 214 -2.96 -9.11 -21.04
CA CYS A 214 -3.93 -10.19 -21.06
C CYS A 214 -5.36 -9.69 -20.81
N LYS A 215 -5.54 -8.83 -19.81
CA LYS A 215 -6.82 -8.19 -19.51
C LYS A 215 -7.36 -7.36 -20.68
N LYS A 216 -6.50 -6.58 -21.36
CA LYS A 216 -6.89 -5.82 -22.57
C LYS A 216 -7.33 -6.74 -23.73
N LYS A 217 -6.73 -7.91 -23.86
CA LYS A 217 -7.08 -8.93 -24.88
C LYS A 217 -8.26 -9.82 -24.45
N LYS A 218 -8.87 -9.58 -23.28
CA LYS A 218 -9.91 -10.44 -22.70
C LYS A 218 -9.44 -11.88 -22.46
N GLN A 219 -8.15 -12.08 -22.30
CA GLN A 219 -7.52 -13.33 -21.88
C GLN A 219 -7.23 -13.23 -20.38
N SER A 220 -7.54 -14.24 -19.61
CA SER A 220 -7.23 -14.21 -18.19
C SER A 220 -6.00 -15.06 -17.89
N CYS A 221 -5.00 -14.42 -17.29
CA CYS A 221 -3.83 -15.08 -16.75
C CYS A 221 -3.92 -14.97 -15.22
N ILE A 222 -4.85 -15.72 -14.63
CA ILE A 222 -5.19 -15.62 -13.21
C ILE A 222 -4.93 -16.94 -12.50
N CYS A 223 -4.51 -16.87 -11.26
CA CYS A 223 -4.46 -18.00 -10.34
C CYS A 223 -5.39 -17.80 -9.13
N GLU A 224 -5.74 -18.91 -8.51
CA GLU A 224 -6.55 -18.89 -7.29
C GLU A 224 -5.75 -18.27 -6.12
N ARG A 225 -6.47 -17.58 -5.23
CA ARG A 225 -5.91 -17.11 -3.97
C ARG A 225 -5.39 -18.29 -3.15
N ARG A 226 -4.21 -18.12 -2.57
CA ARG A 226 -3.61 -19.13 -1.69
C ARG A 226 -4.34 -19.19 -0.34
N ILE A 227 -4.47 -20.39 0.21
CA ILE A 227 -5.23 -20.66 1.45
C ILE A 227 -4.71 -19.86 2.65
N TRP A 228 -3.41 -19.60 2.70
CA TRP A 228 -2.78 -18.82 3.77
C TRP A 228 -3.16 -17.33 3.74
N ALA A 229 -3.57 -16.78 2.57
CA ALA A 229 -3.90 -15.37 2.40
C ALA A 229 -5.31 -15.07 2.92
N LYS A 230 -5.41 -14.50 4.11
CA LYS A 230 -6.67 -14.14 4.77
C LYS A 230 -7.15 -12.76 4.29
N VAL A 231 -7.66 -12.68 3.07
CA VAL A 231 -8.17 -11.44 2.47
C VAL A 231 -9.59 -11.61 1.96
N ASP A 232 -10.24 -10.50 1.61
CA ASP A 232 -11.62 -10.47 1.15
C ASP A 232 -11.83 -11.33 -0.11
N TRP A 233 -13.02 -11.89 -0.28
CA TRP A 233 -13.43 -12.76 -1.38
C TRP A 233 -13.24 -12.11 -2.77
N LYS A 234 -13.35 -10.79 -2.89
CA LYS A 234 -13.17 -10.05 -4.15
C LYS A 234 -11.78 -10.22 -4.78
N TYR A 235 -10.80 -10.64 -3.99
CA TYR A 235 -9.43 -10.89 -4.44
C TYR A 235 -9.15 -12.38 -4.67
N GLN A 236 -10.18 -13.18 -4.93
CA GLN A 236 -10.05 -14.63 -5.01
C GLN A 236 -9.22 -15.10 -6.20
N LYS A 237 -9.25 -14.35 -7.31
CA LYS A 237 -8.54 -14.69 -8.55
C LYS A 237 -7.73 -13.51 -9.06
N ASP A 238 -6.41 -13.66 -9.13
CA ASP A 238 -5.49 -12.66 -9.70
C ASP A 238 -4.12 -13.30 -9.97
N SER A 239 -3.40 -12.83 -10.99
CA SER A 239 -2.02 -13.26 -11.29
C SER A 239 -1.03 -12.96 -10.16
N ILE A 240 -1.29 -11.92 -9.38
CA ILE A 240 -0.44 -11.47 -8.27
C ILE A 240 -0.30 -12.50 -7.14
N TRP A 241 -1.21 -13.50 -7.06
CA TRP A 241 -1.13 -14.52 -6.01
C TRP A 241 0.12 -15.39 -6.09
N LEU A 242 0.65 -15.63 -7.29
CA LEU A 242 1.94 -16.32 -7.45
C LEU A 242 3.10 -15.48 -6.89
N VAL A 243 3.08 -14.17 -7.10
CA VAL A 243 4.08 -13.25 -6.54
C VAL A 243 4.02 -13.25 -5.02
N TRP A 244 2.82 -13.10 -4.44
CA TRP A 244 2.64 -13.13 -2.99
C TRP A 244 3.00 -14.48 -2.38
N ASP A 245 2.76 -15.57 -3.09
CA ASP A 245 3.12 -16.92 -2.64
C ASP A 245 4.64 -17.08 -2.52
N LEU A 246 5.40 -16.61 -3.52
CA LEU A 246 6.86 -16.57 -3.46
C LEU A 246 7.38 -15.69 -2.32
N ILE A 247 6.85 -14.48 -2.18
CA ILE A 247 7.25 -13.57 -1.12
C ILE A 247 6.99 -14.20 0.26
N ASN A 248 5.81 -14.82 0.44
CA ASN A 248 5.45 -15.52 1.67
C ASN A 248 6.36 -16.72 1.95
N TYR A 249 6.67 -17.51 0.92
CA TYR A 249 7.58 -18.66 1.02
C TYR A 249 8.98 -18.25 1.50
N TYR A 250 9.57 -17.23 0.88
CA TYR A 250 10.89 -16.74 1.29
C TYR A 250 10.87 -16.04 2.65
N ALA A 251 9.82 -15.30 2.97
CA ALA A 251 9.66 -14.66 4.27
C ALA A 251 9.57 -15.70 5.41
N SER A 252 8.83 -16.80 5.19
CA SER A 252 8.69 -17.88 6.18
C SER A 252 10.00 -18.60 6.51
N LYS A 253 10.96 -18.56 5.58
CA LYS A 253 12.30 -19.13 5.77
C LYS A 253 13.28 -18.19 6.49
N LYS A 254 12.96 -16.87 6.58
CA LYS A 254 13.85 -15.91 7.25
C LYS A 254 13.55 -15.86 8.75
N ASP A 255 12.56 -15.09 9.16
CA ASP A 255 12.22 -14.91 10.59
C ASP A 255 10.76 -14.47 10.77
N ALA A 256 10.28 -14.59 12.03
CA ALA A 256 8.90 -14.26 12.37
C ALA A 256 8.55 -12.76 12.18
N ILE A 257 9.53 -11.86 12.26
CA ILE A 257 9.30 -10.42 12.07
C ILE A 257 9.10 -10.14 10.60
N THR A 258 9.93 -10.70 9.72
CA THR A 258 9.79 -10.61 8.27
C THR A 258 8.43 -11.12 7.83
N GLN A 259 7.99 -12.27 8.36
CA GLN A 259 6.67 -12.82 8.08
C GLN A 259 5.53 -11.86 8.51
N LYS A 260 5.65 -11.22 9.67
CA LYS A 260 4.66 -10.21 10.12
C LYS A 260 4.63 -8.99 9.22
N ILE A 261 5.78 -8.53 8.73
CA ILE A 261 5.85 -7.40 7.79
C ILE A 261 5.14 -7.76 6.49
N ILE A 262 5.40 -8.94 5.93
CA ILE A 262 4.78 -9.39 4.68
C ILE A 262 3.27 -9.54 4.82
N ASN A 263 2.78 -10.11 5.92
CA ASN A 263 1.35 -10.21 6.19
C ASN A 263 0.69 -8.83 6.29
N ALA A 264 1.33 -7.87 6.99
CA ALA A 264 0.83 -6.51 7.09
C ALA A 264 0.79 -5.80 5.73
N LEU A 265 1.82 -5.98 4.90
CA LEU A 265 1.86 -5.44 3.53
C LEU A 265 0.77 -6.03 2.65
N LEU A 266 0.52 -7.33 2.74
CA LEU A 266 -0.57 -7.99 2.01
C LEU A 266 -1.94 -7.43 2.42
N GLU A 267 -2.20 -7.32 3.72
CA GLU A 267 -3.45 -6.75 4.22
C GLU A 267 -3.64 -5.29 3.75
N ILE A 268 -2.59 -4.48 3.79
CA ILE A 268 -2.60 -3.10 3.30
C ILE A 268 -2.84 -3.05 1.78
N PHE A 269 -2.18 -3.93 1.01
CA PHE A 269 -2.35 -4.02 -0.43
C PHE A 269 -3.81 -4.34 -0.81
N CYS A 270 -4.44 -5.25 -0.09
CA CYS A 270 -5.83 -5.66 -0.34
C CYS A 270 -6.89 -4.64 0.13
N LEU A 271 -6.49 -3.52 0.73
CA LEU A 271 -7.41 -2.43 1.08
C LEU A 271 -7.76 -1.53 -0.12
N ARG A 272 -6.98 -1.59 -1.18
CA ARG A 272 -7.20 -0.81 -2.40
C ARG A 272 -8.21 -1.50 -3.31
#